data_44567445f8251a49114863c89ffffd56
#
_entry.id   44567445f8251a49114863c89ffffd56
#
_cell.length_a   1.000
_cell.length_b   1.000
_cell.length_c   1.000
_cell.angle_alpha   90.00
_cell.angle_beta   90.00
_cell.angle_gamma   90.00
#
_symmetry.space_group_name_H-M   'P 1'
#
loop_
_entity.id
_entity.type
_entity.pdbx_description
1 polymer ?
#
loop_
_entity_poly.entity_id
_entity_poly.type
_entity_poly.pdbx_seq_one_letter_code
_entity_poly.pdbx_strand_id
1 'polypeptide(L)'
;MALERKIAKHLLDIEAVALRPNDYFTWTSGIKSPIYCDNRITMSYPAIRREIAAGMSEVIKAKSPEVEVVAGTATAGIPHAAWVSEVLDLPMIYVRDSAKKHGKTNQIEGRLLEGQKVVIIEDLISTGLSSLKVAKALEEAGAVVLGVVAIFSYELKKAQDAFAADKVEYHTLTNYNYLIEEAVASDYIKQEDVEKLLEWRNNL
;
A
#
# COMPACT_ATOMS: atom_id res chain seq x y z
N MET A 1 -11.02 -7.95 -17.54
CA MET A 1 -10.85 -6.68 -16.81
C MET A 1 -9.40 -6.61 -16.37
N ALA A 2 -8.71 -5.50 -16.55
CA ALA A 2 -7.34 -5.31 -16.06
C ALA A 2 -7.31 -5.42 -14.52
N LEU A 3 -6.19 -5.86 -13.96
CA LEU A 3 -6.06 -6.13 -12.52
C LEU A 3 -6.38 -4.88 -11.69
N GLU A 4 -5.89 -3.73 -12.11
CA GLU A 4 -6.06 -2.44 -11.44
C GLU A 4 -7.54 -2.09 -11.23
N ARG A 5 -8.34 -2.24 -12.28
CA ARG A 5 -9.79 -2.00 -12.21
C ARG A 5 -10.51 -3.05 -11.37
N LYS A 6 -10.06 -4.31 -11.45
CA LYS A 6 -10.66 -5.39 -10.65
C LYS A 6 -10.45 -5.15 -9.17
N ILE A 7 -9.24 -4.77 -8.76
CA ILE A 7 -8.96 -4.43 -7.36
C ILE A 7 -9.72 -3.18 -6.94
N ALA A 8 -9.76 -2.12 -7.76
CA ALA A 8 -10.55 -0.92 -7.47
C ALA A 8 -12.02 -1.26 -7.21
N LYS A 9 -12.62 -2.10 -8.08
CA LYS A 9 -13.99 -2.58 -7.90
C LYS A 9 -14.18 -3.33 -6.59
N HIS A 10 -13.27 -4.26 -6.26
CA HIS A 10 -13.35 -4.99 -4.99
C HIS A 10 -13.33 -4.06 -3.78
N LEU A 11 -12.45 -3.03 -3.80
CA LEU A 11 -12.36 -2.08 -2.68
C LEU A 11 -13.65 -1.27 -2.51
N LEU A 12 -14.32 -0.90 -3.63
CA LEU A 12 -15.63 -0.23 -3.58
C LEU A 12 -16.74 -1.19 -3.11
N ASP A 13 -16.81 -2.39 -3.66
CA ASP A 13 -17.87 -3.38 -3.38
C ASP A 13 -17.92 -3.78 -1.89
N ILE A 14 -16.77 -3.83 -1.21
CA ILE A 14 -16.68 -4.19 0.21
C ILE A 14 -16.58 -2.95 1.14
N GLU A 15 -16.76 -1.76 0.57
CA GLU A 15 -16.64 -0.48 1.30
C GLU A 15 -15.29 -0.27 2.01
N ALA A 16 -14.22 -0.94 1.53
CA ALA A 16 -12.85 -0.66 1.96
C ALA A 16 -12.42 0.74 1.51
N VAL A 17 -12.96 1.20 0.39
CA VAL A 17 -12.85 2.57 -0.07
C VAL A 17 -14.25 3.14 -0.30
N ALA A 18 -14.49 4.35 0.20
CA ALA A 18 -15.74 5.08 0.01
C ALA A 18 -15.47 6.47 -0.56
N LEU A 19 -16.26 6.88 -1.54
CA LEU A 19 -16.22 8.20 -2.17
C LEU A 19 -17.48 9.01 -1.80
N ARG A 20 -17.29 10.25 -1.37
CA ARG A 20 -18.36 11.21 -1.04
C ARG A 20 -18.04 12.58 -1.64
N PRO A 21 -18.23 12.79 -2.93
CA PRO A 21 -17.83 14.03 -3.61
C PRO A 21 -18.57 15.27 -3.12
N ASN A 22 -19.73 15.11 -2.47
CA ASN A 22 -20.60 16.20 -1.99
C ASN A 22 -20.78 16.25 -0.47
N ASP A 23 -20.28 15.24 0.28
CA ASP A 23 -20.37 15.15 1.75
C ASP A 23 -19.05 14.58 2.32
N TYR A 24 -18.06 15.44 2.44
CA TYR A 24 -16.67 15.04 2.74
C TYR A 24 -16.53 14.39 4.12
N PHE A 25 -15.73 13.35 4.17
CA PHE A 25 -15.19 12.81 5.42
C PHE A 25 -14.29 13.85 6.11
N THR A 26 -14.10 13.69 7.42
CA THR A 26 -13.05 14.40 8.15
C THR A 26 -12.06 13.37 8.67
N TRP A 27 -10.84 13.40 8.17
CA TRP A 27 -9.78 12.51 8.66
C TRP A 27 -9.36 12.91 10.08
N THR A 28 -8.68 11.99 10.78
CA THR A 28 -8.15 12.25 12.14
C THR A 28 -7.19 13.44 12.18
N SER A 29 -6.53 13.77 11.07
CA SER A 29 -5.71 14.96 10.89
C SER A 29 -6.51 16.27 10.77
N GLY A 30 -7.85 16.20 10.69
CA GLY A 30 -8.73 17.35 10.44
C GLY A 30 -8.94 17.68 8.96
N ILE A 31 -8.25 16.99 8.04
CA ILE A 31 -8.40 17.22 6.60
C ILE A 31 -9.78 16.78 6.15
N LYS A 32 -10.46 17.65 5.38
CA LYS A 32 -11.70 17.30 4.67
C LYS A 32 -11.37 16.54 3.41
N SER A 33 -11.93 15.34 3.26
CA SER A 33 -11.62 14.43 2.16
C SER A 33 -12.87 13.82 1.55
N PRO A 34 -12.99 13.81 0.22
CA PRO A 34 -14.07 13.11 -0.48
C PRO A 34 -13.86 11.59 -0.51
N ILE A 35 -12.73 11.09 -0.01
CA ILE A 35 -12.39 9.67 0.03
C ILE A 35 -12.02 9.24 1.45
N TYR A 36 -12.47 8.04 1.82
CA TYR A 36 -12.00 7.30 2.98
C TYR A 36 -11.53 5.92 2.52
N CYS A 37 -10.36 5.50 2.99
CA CYS A 37 -9.77 4.21 2.66
C CYS A 37 -9.37 3.47 3.94
N ASP A 38 -9.88 2.24 4.09
CA ASP A 38 -9.48 1.27 5.10
C ASP A 38 -9.27 -0.11 4.48
N ASN A 39 -8.09 -0.33 3.94
CA ASN A 39 -7.75 -1.60 3.27
C ASN A 39 -7.71 -2.79 4.24
N ARG A 40 -7.73 -2.58 5.57
CA ARG A 40 -7.82 -3.66 6.56
C ARG A 40 -9.12 -4.45 6.44
N ILE A 41 -10.18 -3.86 5.89
CA ILE A 41 -11.44 -4.55 5.61
C ILE A 41 -11.23 -5.74 4.67
N THR A 42 -10.28 -5.66 3.73
CA THR A 42 -9.95 -6.75 2.78
C THR A 42 -9.58 -8.06 3.48
N MET A 43 -9.04 -8.00 4.70
CA MET A 43 -8.67 -9.17 5.50
C MET A 43 -9.87 -10.09 5.77
N SER A 44 -11.08 -9.52 5.89
CA SER A 44 -12.31 -10.25 6.18
C SER A 44 -12.91 -10.95 4.95
N TYR A 45 -12.37 -10.72 3.75
CA TYR A 45 -12.86 -11.27 2.49
C TYR A 45 -11.84 -12.24 1.87
N PRO A 46 -11.92 -13.56 2.15
CA PRO A 46 -10.89 -14.53 1.75
C PRO A 46 -10.61 -14.59 0.25
N ALA A 47 -11.61 -14.39 -0.60
CA ALA A 47 -11.41 -14.36 -2.06
C ALA A 47 -10.60 -13.14 -2.48
N ILE A 48 -10.98 -11.95 -2.00
CA ILE A 48 -10.33 -10.67 -2.34
C ILE A 48 -8.90 -10.63 -1.82
N ARG A 49 -8.65 -11.03 -0.57
CA ARG A 49 -7.29 -11.02 -0.02
C ARG A 49 -6.34 -11.98 -0.75
N ARG A 50 -6.86 -13.12 -1.27
CA ARG A 50 -6.05 -14.03 -2.11
C ARG A 50 -5.71 -13.40 -3.46
N GLU A 51 -6.66 -12.69 -4.07
CA GLU A 51 -6.39 -11.98 -5.33
C GLU A 51 -5.39 -10.84 -5.13
N ILE A 52 -5.49 -10.10 -4.02
CA ILE A 52 -4.51 -9.07 -3.64
C ILE A 52 -3.12 -9.71 -3.47
N ALA A 53 -3.00 -10.79 -2.71
CA ALA A 53 -1.73 -11.47 -2.49
C ALA A 53 -1.13 -12.01 -3.80
N ALA A 54 -1.95 -12.62 -4.67
CA ALA A 54 -1.51 -13.07 -5.97
C ALA A 54 -1.06 -11.90 -6.87
N GLY A 55 -1.83 -10.80 -6.92
CA GLY A 55 -1.49 -9.62 -7.69
C GLY A 55 -0.17 -8.97 -7.22
N MET A 56 0.02 -8.81 -5.91
CA MET A 56 1.28 -8.31 -5.36
C MET A 56 2.45 -9.23 -5.71
N SER A 57 2.26 -10.53 -5.62
CA SER A 57 3.28 -11.53 -5.96
C SER A 57 3.69 -11.46 -7.43
N GLU A 58 2.75 -11.24 -8.35
CA GLU A 58 3.05 -11.05 -9.76
C GLU A 58 3.82 -9.75 -10.04
N VAL A 59 3.46 -8.66 -9.36
CA VAL A 59 4.22 -7.40 -9.42
C VAL A 59 5.66 -7.62 -8.92
N ILE A 60 5.84 -8.30 -7.80
CA ILE A 60 7.16 -8.60 -7.23
C ILE A 60 7.99 -9.44 -8.20
N LYS A 61 7.44 -10.52 -8.76
CA LYS A 61 8.14 -11.36 -9.74
C LYS A 61 8.60 -10.58 -10.98
N ALA A 62 7.78 -9.61 -11.41
CA ALA A 62 8.06 -8.81 -12.60
C ALA A 62 9.07 -7.68 -12.35
N LYS A 63 9.06 -7.07 -11.15
CA LYS A 63 9.84 -5.85 -10.84
C LYS A 63 11.07 -6.12 -9.97
N SER A 64 11.01 -7.15 -9.15
CA SER A 64 12.03 -7.53 -8.17
C SER A 64 12.25 -9.04 -8.15
N PRO A 65 12.59 -9.65 -9.30
CA PRO A 65 12.70 -11.12 -9.41
C PRO A 65 13.77 -11.72 -8.50
N GLU A 66 14.70 -10.92 -8.01
CA GLU A 66 15.77 -11.32 -7.10
C GLU A 66 15.40 -11.16 -5.61
N VAL A 67 14.14 -10.93 -5.27
CA VAL A 67 13.68 -10.79 -3.88
C VAL A 67 14.00 -12.05 -3.07
N GLU A 68 14.49 -11.85 -1.84
CA GLU A 68 14.85 -12.94 -0.91
C GLU A 68 14.00 -12.91 0.37
N VAL A 69 13.41 -11.74 0.71
CA VAL A 69 12.62 -11.56 1.93
C VAL A 69 11.45 -10.61 1.68
N VAL A 70 10.29 -10.92 2.23
CA VAL A 70 9.12 -10.06 2.22
C VAL A 70 9.00 -9.34 3.57
N ALA A 71 8.93 -8.01 3.57
CA ALA A 71 8.82 -7.20 4.78
C ALA A 71 7.45 -6.50 4.87
N GLY A 72 6.70 -6.73 5.94
CA GLY A 72 5.44 -6.02 6.19
C GLY A 72 5.64 -4.70 6.93
N THR A 73 5.00 -3.63 6.48
CA THR A 73 4.89 -2.39 7.26
C THR A 73 3.87 -2.56 8.37
N ALA A 74 4.26 -2.37 9.61
CA ALA A 74 3.31 -2.42 10.71
C ALA A 74 2.37 -1.19 10.68
N THR A 75 1.04 -1.40 10.85
CA THR A 75 0.41 -2.66 11.26
C THR A 75 -0.30 -3.33 10.06
N ALA A 76 -0.86 -2.56 9.14
CA ALA A 76 -1.78 -3.07 8.12
C ALA A 76 -1.07 -3.85 7.00
N GLY A 77 0.20 -3.58 6.73
CA GLY A 77 0.99 -4.35 5.77
C GLY A 77 1.37 -5.76 6.24
N ILE A 78 1.36 -6.03 7.56
CA ILE A 78 1.78 -7.34 8.11
C ILE A 78 0.95 -8.51 7.56
N PRO A 79 -0.40 -8.50 7.62
CA PRO A 79 -1.20 -9.61 7.09
C PRO A 79 -0.97 -9.85 5.60
N HIS A 80 -0.87 -8.78 4.82
CA HIS A 80 -0.62 -8.87 3.37
C HIS A 80 0.77 -9.44 3.08
N ALA A 81 1.80 -9.04 3.83
CA ALA A 81 3.13 -9.61 3.72
C ALA A 81 3.14 -11.12 4.02
N ALA A 82 2.36 -11.58 5.01
CA ALA A 82 2.24 -12.99 5.34
C ALA A 82 1.63 -13.79 4.18
N TRP A 83 0.57 -13.29 3.54
CA TRP A 83 -0.03 -13.99 2.39
C TRP A 83 0.85 -13.92 1.13
N VAL A 84 1.55 -12.81 0.90
CA VAL A 84 2.49 -12.67 -0.21
C VAL A 84 3.69 -13.60 -0.04
N SER A 85 4.26 -13.68 1.17
CA SER A 85 5.38 -14.57 1.45
C SER A 85 5.02 -16.05 1.26
N GLU A 86 3.79 -16.45 1.63
CA GLU A 86 3.25 -17.79 1.38
C GLU A 86 3.13 -18.10 -0.12
N VAL A 87 2.62 -17.14 -0.93
CA VAL A 87 2.50 -17.30 -2.37
C VAL A 87 3.86 -17.39 -3.08
N LEU A 88 4.85 -16.64 -2.56
CA LEU A 88 6.21 -16.60 -3.13
C LEU A 88 7.14 -17.69 -2.57
N ASP A 89 6.73 -18.39 -1.50
CA ASP A 89 7.56 -19.33 -0.72
C ASP A 89 8.85 -18.65 -0.22
N LEU A 90 8.72 -17.44 0.34
CA LEU A 90 9.84 -16.62 0.81
C LEU A 90 9.74 -16.35 2.32
N PRO A 91 10.89 -16.16 3.00
CA PRO A 91 10.94 -15.67 4.37
C PRO A 91 10.19 -14.35 4.53
N MET A 92 9.55 -14.17 5.70
CA MET A 92 8.85 -12.95 6.06
C MET A 92 9.44 -12.31 7.31
N ILE A 93 9.50 -10.99 7.30
CA ILE A 93 9.76 -10.12 8.46
C ILE A 93 8.70 -9.03 8.52
N TYR A 94 8.65 -8.26 9.61
CA TYR A 94 7.90 -7.00 9.62
C TYR A 94 8.64 -5.92 10.41
N VAL A 95 8.36 -4.67 10.07
CA VAL A 95 9.01 -3.52 10.69
C VAL A 95 7.99 -2.71 11.47
N ARG A 96 8.26 -2.47 12.74
CA ARG A 96 7.39 -1.72 13.66
C ARG A 96 7.59 -0.21 13.51
N ASP A 97 6.57 0.56 13.86
CA ASP A 97 6.64 2.04 13.83
C ASP A 97 7.71 2.60 14.77
N SER A 98 8.01 1.90 15.87
CA SER A 98 8.99 2.32 16.87
C SER A 98 9.73 1.14 17.48
N ALA A 99 10.97 1.38 17.91
CA ALA A 99 11.76 0.41 18.66
C ALA A 99 11.09 0.05 19.99
N LYS A 100 11.34 -1.17 20.51
CA LYS A 100 10.90 -1.58 21.84
C LYS A 100 11.54 -0.68 22.91
N LYS A 101 10.73 -0.25 23.90
CA LYS A 101 11.22 0.57 25.03
C LYS A 101 12.15 -0.20 25.97
N HIS A 102 12.13 -1.55 25.91
CA HIS A 102 12.94 -2.44 26.76
C HIS A 102 13.50 -3.60 25.94
N GLY A 103 14.79 -3.87 26.03
CA GLY A 103 15.49 -4.95 25.33
C GLY A 103 16.26 -4.46 24.09
N LYS A 104 16.51 -5.37 23.13
CA LYS A 104 17.15 -5.00 21.86
C LYS A 104 16.32 -3.94 21.16
N THR A 105 16.91 -2.81 20.81
CA THR A 105 16.29 -1.65 20.15
C THR A 105 15.84 -1.92 18.69
N ASN A 106 15.69 -3.19 18.32
CA ASN A 106 15.37 -3.60 16.97
C ASN A 106 13.90 -3.34 16.64
N GLN A 107 13.64 -2.60 15.54
CA GLN A 107 12.30 -2.40 14.99
C GLN A 107 11.84 -3.58 14.11
N ILE A 108 12.80 -4.43 13.67
CA ILE A 108 12.56 -5.54 12.77
C ILE A 108 12.25 -6.79 13.59
N GLU A 109 11.15 -7.42 13.31
CA GLU A 109 10.75 -8.70 13.88
C GLU A 109 10.87 -9.80 12.81
N GLY A 110 11.45 -10.92 13.17
CA GLY A 110 11.90 -11.98 12.28
C GLY A 110 13.42 -11.96 12.13
N ARG A 111 13.94 -12.77 11.21
CA ARG A 111 15.39 -12.88 10.95
C ARG A 111 15.72 -12.20 9.63
N LEU A 112 16.53 -11.17 9.66
CA LEU A 112 17.13 -10.51 8.53
C LEU A 112 18.65 -10.71 8.54
N LEU A 113 19.23 -11.02 7.41
CA LEU A 113 20.68 -11.15 7.22
C LEU A 113 21.18 -9.96 6.41
N GLU A 114 22.42 -9.55 6.70
CA GLU A 114 23.10 -8.50 5.94
C GLU A 114 23.18 -8.85 4.44
N GLY A 115 22.90 -7.89 3.58
CA GLY A 115 22.89 -8.02 2.15
C GLY A 115 21.63 -8.65 1.54
N GLN A 116 20.68 -9.16 2.34
CA GLN A 116 19.44 -9.72 1.80
C GLN A 116 18.61 -8.66 1.06
N LYS A 117 18.04 -9.09 -0.05
CA LYS A 117 17.19 -8.28 -0.92
C LYS A 117 15.74 -8.35 -0.47
N VAL A 118 15.16 -7.20 -0.13
CA VAL A 118 13.85 -7.09 0.54
C VAL A 118 12.87 -6.28 -0.29
N VAL A 119 11.64 -6.79 -0.45
CA VAL A 119 10.49 -6.03 -0.91
C VAL A 119 9.58 -5.70 0.27
N ILE A 120 9.15 -4.45 0.36
CA ILE A 120 8.26 -3.96 1.41
C ILE A 120 6.81 -4.06 0.95
N ILE A 121 5.94 -4.58 1.81
CA ILE A 121 4.49 -4.67 1.59
C ILE A 121 3.78 -3.65 2.45
N GLU A 122 2.93 -2.86 1.81
CA GLU A 122 2.09 -1.86 2.44
C GLU A 122 0.63 -2.05 2.02
N ASP A 123 -0.33 -1.54 2.78
CA ASP A 123 -1.74 -1.53 2.38
C ASP A 123 -2.13 -0.26 1.62
N LEU A 124 -1.59 0.89 2.03
CA LEU A 124 -1.96 2.22 1.51
C LEU A 124 -0.76 3.15 1.44
N ILE A 125 -0.49 3.71 0.26
CA ILE A 125 0.43 4.82 0.09
C ILE A 125 -0.36 6.14 0.03
N SER A 126 -0.30 6.91 1.13
CA SER A 126 -0.78 8.29 1.19
C SER A 126 0.37 9.25 0.88
N THR A 127 1.15 9.65 1.89
CA THR A 127 2.36 10.48 1.71
C THR A 127 3.64 9.67 1.52
N GLY A 128 3.60 8.35 1.67
CA GLY A 128 4.75 7.44 1.57
C GLY A 128 5.68 7.40 2.78
N LEU A 129 5.47 8.27 3.78
CA LEU A 129 6.42 8.43 4.88
C LEU A 129 6.59 7.16 5.74
N SER A 130 5.53 6.37 5.95
CA SER A 130 5.64 5.11 6.71
C SER A 130 6.48 4.09 5.98
N SER A 131 6.23 3.88 4.69
CA SER A 131 6.98 2.93 3.86
C SER A 131 8.45 3.33 3.72
N LEU A 132 8.74 4.63 3.54
CA LEU A 132 10.12 5.14 3.46
C LEU A 132 10.86 5.02 4.79
N LYS A 133 10.17 5.21 5.93
CA LYS A 133 10.74 4.94 7.26
C LYS A 133 11.10 3.46 7.43
N VAL A 134 10.27 2.56 6.91
CA VAL A 134 10.56 1.11 6.90
C VAL A 134 11.75 0.80 6.01
N ALA A 135 11.82 1.37 4.80
CA ALA A 135 12.95 1.21 3.90
C ALA A 135 14.26 1.61 4.57
N LYS A 136 14.30 2.79 5.17
CA LYS A 136 15.48 3.27 5.92
C LYS A 136 15.88 2.34 7.06
N ALA A 137 14.92 1.84 7.86
CA ALA A 137 15.22 0.92 8.96
C ALA A 137 15.81 -0.41 8.46
N LEU A 138 15.37 -0.90 7.30
CA LEU A 138 15.90 -2.11 6.67
C LEU A 138 17.32 -1.88 6.12
N GLU A 139 17.57 -0.74 5.47
CA GLU A 139 18.90 -0.36 4.98
C GLU A 139 19.90 -0.15 6.14
N GLU A 140 19.49 0.49 7.22
CA GLU A 140 20.29 0.64 8.43
C GLU A 140 20.64 -0.72 9.08
N ALA A 141 19.80 -1.74 8.87
CA ALA A 141 20.04 -3.12 9.29
C ALA A 141 20.87 -3.94 8.27
N GLY A 142 21.35 -3.32 7.20
CA GLY A 142 22.20 -3.94 6.19
C GLY A 142 21.46 -4.64 5.05
N ALA A 143 20.14 -4.48 4.91
CA ALA A 143 19.38 -5.03 3.80
C ALA A 143 19.52 -4.18 2.52
N VAL A 144 19.24 -4.80 1.39
CA VAL A 144 19.07 -4.12 0.09
C VAL A 144 17.57 -4.00 -0.19
N VAL A 145 17.01 -2.80 -0.10
CA VAL A 145 15.60 -2.55 -0.38
C VAL A 145 15.39 -2.47 -1.89
N LEU A 146 14.57 -3.38 -2.45
CA LEU A 146 14.26 -3.41 -3.88
C LEU A 146 13.09 -2.49 -4.25
N GLY A 147 12.21 -2.19 -3.29
CA GLY A 147 11.07 -1.32 -3.48
C GLY A 147 9.90 -1.65 -2.55
N VAL A 148 8.78 -0.96 -2.80
CA VAL A 148 7.53 -1.09 -2.06
C VAL A 148 6.42 -1.56 -2.99
N VAL A 149 5.62 -2.53 -2.56
CA VAL A 149 4.40 -2.94 -3.26
C VAL A 149 3.21 -2.73 -2.33
N ALA A 150 2.22 -1.96 -2.77
CA ALA A 150 1.04 -1.65 -1.98
C ALA A 150 -0.27 -2.01 -2.70
N ILE A 151 -1.38 -2.09 -1.96
CA ILE A 151 -2.70 -2.33 -2.55
C ILE A 151 -3.15 -1.08 -3.30
N PHE A 152 -3.06 0.08 -2.66
CA PHE A 152 -3.65 1.32 -3.13
C PHE A 152 -2.74 2.53 -2.91
N SER A 153 -2.78 3.50 -3.82
CA SER A 153 -2.18 4.82 -3.66
C SER A 153 -3.17 5.93 -4.02
N TYR A 154 -3.15 7.02 -3.25
CA TYR A 154 -3.82 8.25 -3.64
C TYR A 154 -3.11 9.00 -4.79
N GLU A 155 -1.91 8.59 -5.15
CA GLU A 155 -1.05 9.25 -6.15
C GLU A 155 -0.80 10.73 -5.83
N LEU A 156 -0.65 11.04 -4.55
CA LEU A 156 -0.30 12.40 -4.15
C LEU A 156 1.10 12.76 -4.64
N LYS A 157 1.23 13.98 -5.15
CA LYS A 157 2.55 14.49 -5.59
C LYS A 157 3.58 14.41 -4.46
N LYS A 158 3.20 14.67 -3.23
CA LYS A 158 4.06 14.57 -2.05
C LYS A 158 4.66 13.17 -1.87
N ALA A 159 3.88 12.10 -2.15
CA ALA A 159 4.41 10.74 -2.11
C ALA A 159 5.40 10.49 -3.22
N GLN A 160 5.05 10.87 -4.46
CA GLN A 160 5.94 10.71 -5.61
C GLN A 160 7.28 11.41 -5.40
N ASP A 161 7.25 12.67 -4.91
CA ASP A 161 8.45 13.45 -4.62
C ASP A 161 9.29 12.81 -3.50
N ALA A 162 8.65 12.28 -2.44
CA ALA A 162 9.35 11.63 -1.33
C ALA A 162 10.03 10.33 -1.76
N PHE A 163 9.34 9.45 -2.49
CA PHE A 163 9.92 8.22 -3.03
C PHE A 163 11.05 8.49 -4.02
N ALA A 164 10.90 9.50 -4.88
CA ALA A 164 11.94 9.92 -5.81
C ALA A 164 13.18 10.46 -5.09
N ALA A 165 13.00 11.26 -4.03
CA ALA A 165 14.11 11.80 -3.22
C ALA A 165 14.91 10.71 -2.53
N ASP A 166 14.24 9.68 -1.99
CA ASP A 166 14.87 8.56 -1.32
C ASP A 166 15.32 7.45 -2.30
N LYS A 167 15.03 7.60 -3.62
CA LYS A 167 15.35 6.63 -4.68
C LYS A 167 14.78 5.23 -4.43
N VAL A 168 13.64 5.15 -3.78
CA VAL A 168 12.90 3.92 -3.55
C VAL A 168 11.77 3.82 -4.58
N GLU A 169 11.75 2.73 -5.36
CA GLU A 169 10.64 2.47 -6.27
C GLU A 169 9.41 1.97 -5.52
N TYR A 170 8.22 2.31 -6.02
CA TYR A 170 6.99 1.72 -5.51
C TYR A 170 6.00 1.37 -6.62
N HIS A 171 5.23 0.34 -6.39
CA HIS A 171 4.16 -0.13 -7.27
C HIS A 171 2.89 -0.36 -6.48
N THR A 172 1.74 -0.18 -7.12
CA THR A 172 0.44 -0.43 -6.48
C THR A 172 -0.45 -1.29 -7.37
N LEU A 173 -1.32 -2.10 -6.76
CA LEU A 173 -2.27 -2.91 -7.52
C LEU A 173 -3.37 -2.05 -8.14
N THR A 174 -3.73 -0.96 -7.47
CA THR A 174 -4.66 0.04 -8.00
C THR A 174 -4.36 1.40 -7.39
N ASN A 175 -5.02 2.44 -7.88
CA ASN A 175 -4.77 3.80 -7.46
C ASN A 175 -6.05 4.66 -7.58
N TYR A 176 -5.92 5.92 -7.19
CA TYR A 176 -7.02 6.88 -7.17
C TYR A 176 -7.69 7.09 -8.55
N ASN A 177 -6.91 7.08 -9.65
CA ASN A 177 -7.46 7.24 -10.99
C ASN A 177 -8.32 6.04 -11.38
N TYR A 178 -7.79 4.80 -11.26
CA TYR A 178 -8.57 3.58 -11.53
C TYR A 178 -9.79 3.46 -10.64
N LEU A 179 -9.69 3.92 -9.37
CA LEU A 179 -10.82 3.93 -8.45
C LEU A 179 -11.95 4.84 -8.95
N ILE A 180 -11.63 6.07 -9.38
CA ILE A 180 -12.61 7.02 -9.91
C ILE A 180 -13.23 6.47 -11.19
N GLU A 181 -12.42 5.95 -12.12
CA GLU A 181 -12.90 5.35 -13.35
C GLU A 181 -13.90 4.21 -13.10
N GLU A 182 -13.58 3.34 -12.15
CA GLU A 182 -14.44 2.20 -11.79
C GLU A 182 -15.69 2.66 -11.04
N ALA A 183 -15.58 3.68 -10.19
CA ALA A 183 -16.71 4.25 -9.48
C ALA A 183 -17.74 4.89 -10.43
N VAL A 184 -17.28 5.52 -11.52
CA VAL A 184 -18.16 6.02 -12.59
C VAL A 184 -18.77 4.86 -13.37
N ALA A 185 -17.95 3.88 -13.76
CA ALA A 185 -18.40 2.73 -14.56
C ALA A 185 -19.44 1.86 -13.85
N SER A 186 -19.44 1.87 -12.50
CA SER A 186 -20.39 1.14 -11.65
C SER A 186 -21.53 2.00 -11.09
N ASP A 187 -21.71 3.24 -11.60
CA ASP A 187 -22.70 4.21 -11.12
C ASP A 187 -22.59 4.53 -9.60
N TYR A 188 -21.42 4.32 -9.01
CA TYR A 188 -21.14 4.65 -7.60
C TYR A 188 -21.04 6.16 -7.39
N ILE A 189 -20.47 6.88 -8.37
CA ILE A 189 -20.44 8.35 -8.47
C ILE A 189 -20.87 8.78 -9.86
N LYS A 190 -21.24 10.06 -10.01
CA LYS A 190 -21.59 10.62 -11.31
C LYS A 190 -20.35 11.11 -12.06
N GLN A 191 -20.42 11.15 -13.39
CA GLN A 191 -19.37 11.70 -14.24
C GLN A 191 -19.04 13.17 -13.89
N GLU A 192 -20.02 13.96 -13.47
CA GLU A 192 -19.87 15.37 -13.08
C GLU A 192 -19.05 15.58 -11.79
N ASP A 193 -18.91 14.53 -10.97
CA ASP A 193 -18.14 14.57 -9.71
C ASP A 193 -16.62 14.35 -9.92
N VAL A 194 -16.21 13.84 -11.09
CA VAL A 194 -14.83 13.42 -11.37
C VAL A 194 -13.84 14.57 -11.25
N GLU A 195 -14.16 15.72 -11.88
CA GLU A 195 -13.30 16.90 -11.87
C GLU A 195 -13.02 17.37 -10.44
N LYS A 196 -14.05 17.42 -9.60
CA LYS A 196 -13.96 17.82 -8.18
C LYS A 196 -13.08 16.87 -7.36
N LEU A 197 -13.16 15.56 -7.63
CA LEU A 197 -12.32 14.55 -6.97
C LEU A 197 -10.84 14.71 -7.36
N LEU A 198 -10.56 14.93 -8.65
CA LEU A 198 -9.21 15.14 -9.16
C LEU A 198 -8.61 16.46 -8.65
N GLU A 199 -9.39 17.55 -8.63
CA GLU A 199 -8.96 18.83 -8.05
C GLU A 199 -8.59 18.70 -6.58
N TRP A 200 -9.41 18.00 -5.78
CA TRP A 200 -9.11 17.76 -4.38
C TRP A 200 -7.75 17.08 -4.20
N ARG A 201 -7.49 15.99 -4.95
CA ARG A 201 -6.20 15.28 -4.89
C ARG A 201 -5.03 16.17 -5.26
N ASN A 202 -5.18 16.99 -6.33
CA ASN A 202 -4.10 17.83 -6.83
C ASN A 202 -3.77 19.00 -5.89
N ASN A 203 -4.68 19.35 -4.97
CA ASN A 203 -4.50 20.41 -3.98
C ASN A 203 -3.98 19.91 -2.60
N LEU A 204 -3.66 18.62 -2.45
CA LEU A 204 -3.14 17.99 -1.24
C LEU A 204 -1.62 17.80 -1.32
#